data_e33420500bcb0862c89804ecfb2f48fc
#
_entry.id   e33420500bcb0862c89804ecfb2f48fc
#
_cell.length_a   1.000
_cell.length_b   1.000
_cell.length_c   1.000
_cell.angle_alpha   90.00
_cell.angle_beta   90.00
_cell.angle_gamma   90.00
#
_symmetry.space_group_name_H-M   'P 1'
#
loop_
_entity.id
_entity.type
_entity.pdbx_description
1 polymer ?
#
loop_
_entity_poly.entity_id
_entity_poly.type
_entity_poly.pdbx_seq_one_letter_code
_entity_poly.pdbx_strand_id
1 'polypeptide(L)'
;MRWILAVDVVAVVAFVVVGRSSHDEATSLAGVATTAAPFLIALAAAWLIARAWQSPLSWPTGLAVWVITAAGGMLLRRLVFGDGIAAGFLIAGTAFLGVFLVGWRALALWFRSG
;
A
#
# COMPACT_ATOMS: atom_id res chain seq x y z
N MET A 1 -6.40 -1.49 -17.40
CA MET A 1 -5.49 -2.12 -16.43
C MET A 1 -4.57 -1.13 -15.73
N ARG A 2 -4.07 -0.14 -16.48
CA ARG A 2 -3.15 0.85 -15.89
C ARG A 2 -3.79 1.67 -14.76
N TRP A 3 -5.07 1.98 -14.87
CA TRP A 3 -5.76 2.75 -13.84
C TRP A 3 -5.86 2.00 -12.52
N ILE A 4 -5.90 0.66 -12.56
CA ILE A 4 -5.98 -0.15 -11.35
C ILE A 4 -4.66 -0.06 -10.56
N LEU A 5 -3.53 -0.13 -11.23
CA LEU A 5 -2.25 0.10 -10.59
C LEU A 5 -2.16 1.52 -10.03
N ALA A 6 -2.67 2.51 -10.79
CA ALA A 6 -2.69 3.89 -10.33
C ALA A 6 -3.49 4.05 -9.04
N VAL A 7 -4.62 3.35 -8.90
CA VAL A 7 -5.41 3.37 -7.67
C VAL A 7 -4.62 2.79 -6.51
N ASP A 8 -3.91 1.68 -6.72
CA ASP A 8 -3.05 1.10 -5.69
C ASP A 8 -1.94 2.07 -5.28
N VAL A 9 -1.31 2.74 -6.23
CA VAL A 9 -0.29 3.76 -5.93
C VAL A 9 -0.87 4.90 -5.11
N VAL A 10 -2.04 5.40 -5.50
CA VAL A 10 -2.72 6.47 -4.77
C VAL A 10 -3.04 6.01 -3.34
N ALA A 11 -3.48 4.77 -3.17
CA ALA A 11 -3.77 4.22 -1.83
C ALA A 11 -2.52 4.23 -0.95
N VAL A 12 -1.37 3.81 -1.48
CA VAL A 12 -0.11 3.83 -0.73
C VAL A 12 0.31 5.25 -0.39
N VAL A 13 0.22 6.17 -1.34
CA VAL A 13 0.59 7.57 -1.09
C VAL A 13 -0.34 8.20 -0.05
N ALA A 14 -1.65 7.93 -0.14
CA ALA A 14 -2.62 8.42 0.83
C ALA A 14 -2.30 7.89 2.23
N PHE A 15 -1.95 6.63 2.36
CA PHE A 15 -1.51 6.04 3.62
C PHE A 15 -0.34 6.81 4.22
N VAL A 16 0.67 7.11 3.40
CA VAL A 16 1.85 7.84 3.86
C VAL A 16 1.50 9.26 4.28
N VAL A 17 0.70 9.98 3.48
CA VAL A 17 0.30 11.36 3.79
C VAL A 17 -0.48 11.42 5.11
N VAL A 18 -1.47 10.54 5.27
CA VAL A 18 -2.26 10.48 6.49
C VAL A 18 -1.39 10.10 7.69
N GLY A 19 -0.51 9.13 7.52
CA GLY A 19 0.39 8.70 8.59
C GLY A 19 1.31 9.82 9.04
N ARG A 20 1.94 10.54 8.13
CA ARG A 20 2.83 11.64 8.48
C ARG A 20 2.07 12.80 9.14
N SER A 21 0.90 13.14 8.62
CA SER A 21 0.06 14.19 9.21
C SER A 21 -0.37 13.84 10.63
N SER A 22 -0.73 12.58 10.86
CA SER A 22 -1.19 12.13 12.18
C SER A 22 -0.10 12.15 13.24
N HIS A 23 1.17 12.09 12.83
CA HIS A 23 2.31 12.10 13.73
C HIS A 23 3.09 13.42 13.71
N ASP A 24 2.45 14.48 13.25
CA ASP A 24 3.06 15.83 13.16
C ASP A 24 4.34 15.87 12.33
N GLU A 25 4.49 14.93 11.40
CA GLU A 25 5.62 14.94 10.48
C GLU A 25 5.31 15.82 9.28
N ALA A 26 6.37 16.39 8.71
CA ALA A 26 6.21 17.22 7.51
C ALA A 26 5.62 16.43 6.35
N THR A 27 4.67 17.04 5.65
CA THR A 27 4.05 16.45 4.46
C THR A 27 4.65 17.02 3.18
N SER A 28 5.94 17.37 3.23
CA SER A 28 6.66 17.82 2.04
C SER A 28 6.74 16.71 1.00
N LEU A 29 6.90 17.09 -0.26
CA LEU A 29 7.05 16.12 -1.34
C LEU A 29 8.21 15.15 -1.06
N ALA A 30 9.36 15.67 -0.61
CA ALA A 30 10.51 14.83 -0.30
C ALA A 30 10.23 13.86 0.85
N GLY A 31 9.58 14.33 1.92
CA GLY A 31 9.24 13.48 3.06
C GLY A 31 8.26 12.39 2.71
N VAL A 32 7.22 12.72 1.96
CA VAL A 32 6.23 11.74 1.49
C VAL A 32 6.89 10.72 0.57
N ALA A 33 7.70 11.18 -0.38
CA ALA A 33 8.39 10.30 -1.33
C ALA A 33 9.30 9.31 -0.60
N THR A 34 10.09 9.78 0.36
CA THR A 34 11.02 8.93 1.11
C THR A 34 10.27 7.87 1.93
N THR A 35 9.18 8.26 2.59
CA THR A 35 8.40 7.32 3.38
C THR A 35 7.62 6.34 2.50
N ALA A 36 7.13 6.79 1.35
CA ALA A 36 6.37 5.95 0.43
C ALA A 36 7.25 4.97 -0.34
N ALA A 37 8.53 5.30 -0.58
CA ALA A 37 9.41 4.52 -1.44
C ALA A 37 9.43 3.02 -1.10
N PRO A 38 9.66 2.58 0.17
CA PRO A 38 9.68 1.15 0.47
C PRO A 38 8.34 0.48 0.15
N PHE A 39 7.23 1.16 0.38
CA PHE A 39 5.91 0.59 0.11
C PHE A 39 5.59 0.56 -1.37
N LEU A 40 6.04 1.55 -2.13
CA LEU A 40 5.85 1.55 -3.59
C LEU A 40 6.70 0.46 -4.26
N ILE A 41 7.92 0.24 -3.78
CA ILE A 41 8.77 -0.85 -4.26
C ILE A 41 8.09 -2.19 -3.95
N ALA A 42 7.58 -2.36 -2.73
CA ALA A 42 6.87 -3.57 -2.34
C ALA A 42 5.59 -3.77 -3.14
N LEU A 43 4.87 -2.69 -3.45
CA LEU A 43 3.67 -2.76 -4.29
C LEU A 43 4.02 -3.26 -5.70
N ALA A 44 5.09 -2.75 -6.29
CA ALA A 44 5.54 -3.21 -7.60
C ALA A 44 5.88 -4.70 -7.55
N ALA A 45 6.61 -5.14 -6.53
CA ALA A 45 6.92 -6.55 -6.34
C ALA A 45 5.64 -7.38 -6.15
N ALA A 46 4.67 -6.87 -5.40
CA ALA A 46 3.40 -7.55 -5.18
C ALA A 46 2.64 -7.77 -6.48
N TRP A 47 2.61 -6.75 -7.34
CA TRP A 47 1.97 -6.86 -8.65
C TRP A 47 2.65 -7.91 -9.52
N LEU A 48 3.97 -7.97 -9.49
CA LEU A 48 4.72 -8.97 -10.27
C LEU A 48 4.51 -10.38 -9.71
N ILE A 49 4.64 -10.55 -8.42
CA ILE A 49 4.52 -11.87 -7.76
C ILE A 49 3.11 -12.41 -7.89
N ALA A 50 2.11 -11.59 -7.62
CA ALA A 50 0.71 -12.00 -7.66
C ALA A 50 0.14 -12.02 -9.08
N ARG A 51 0.90 -11.53 -10.07
CA ARG A 51 0.42 -11.39 -11.44
C ARG A 51 -0.90 -10.62 -11.48
N ALA A 52 -0.91 -9.47 -10.81
CA ALA A 52 -2.12 -8.70 -10.59
C ALA A 52 -2.83 -8.29 -11.89
N TRP A 53 -2.06 -8.16 -12.99
CA TRP A 53 -2.64 -7.82 -14.29
C TRP A 53 -3.61 -8.87 -14.83
N GLN A 54 -3.53 -10.12 -14.35
CA GLN A 54 -4.41 -11.21 -14.82
C GLN A 54 -5.80 -11.13 -14.18
N SER A 55 -5.87 -10.77 -12.90
CA SER A 55 -7.14 -10.68 -12.16
C SER A 55 -7.06 -9.55 -11.13
N PRO A 56 -6.92 -8.30 -11.59
CA PRO A 56 -6.56 -7.21 -10.68
C PRO A 56 -7.59 -6.91 -9.61
N LEU A 57 -8.86 -7.19 -9.87
CA LEU A 57 -9.93 -6.89 -8.91
C LEU A 57 -10.31 -8.08 -8.04
N SER A 58 -9.81 -9.28 -8.29
CA SER A 58 -10.20 -10.45 -7.52
C SER A 58 -9.73 -10.34 -6.06
N TRP A 59 -10.47 -10.98 -5.14
CA TRP A 59 -10.11 -10.94 -3.73
C TRP A 59 -8.77 -11.64 -3.42
N PRO A 60 -8.41 -12.77 -4.08
CA PRO A 60 -7.08 -13.33 -3.85
C PRO A 60 -5.95 -12.39 -4.26
N THR A 61 -6.12 -11.68 -5.38
CA THR A 61 -5.15 -10.67 -5.80
C THR A 61 -5.06 -9.53 -4.79
N GLY A 62 -6.21 -9.04 -4.33
CA GLY A 62 -6.24 -7.98 -3.31
C GLY A 62 -5.53 -8.37 -2.03
N LEU A 63 -5.78 -9.58 -1.53
CA LEU A 63 -5.10 -10.09 -0.34
C LEU A 63 -3.60 -10.20 -0.56
N ALA A 64 -3.17 -10.76 -1.70
CA ALA A 64 -1.75 -10.91 -2.00
C ALA A 64 -1.06 -9.55 -2.10
N VAL A 65 -1.68 -8.60 -2.80
CA VAL A 65 -1.14 -7.24 -2.93
C VAL A 65 -1.01 -6.58 -1.55
N TRP A 66 -2.04 -6.70 -0.72
CA TRP A 66 -2.01 -6.16 0.64
C TRP A 66 -0.89 -6.77 1.47
N VAL A 67 -0.84 -8.09 1.58
CA VAL A 67 0.13 -8.77 2.44
C VAL A 67 1.56 -8.50 1.97
N ILE A 68 1.81 -8.61 0.68
CA ILE A 68 3.16 -8.40 0.14
C ILE A 68 3.57 -6.93 0.29
N THR A 69 2.67 -5.99 0.02
CA THR A 69 2.96 -4.56 0.16
C THR A 69 3.23 -4.19 1.61
N ALA A 70 2.40 -4.65 2.54
CA ALA A 70 2.59 -4.35 3.95
C ALA A 70 3.86 -5.00 4.50
N ALA A 71 4.02 -6.29 4.31
CA ALA A 71 5.18 -7.01 4.83
C ALA A 71 6.48 -6.56 4.13
N GLY A 72 6.46 -6.48 2.80
CA GLY A 72 7.62 -6.06 2.04
C GLY A 72 8.01 -4.62 2.30
N GLY A 73 7.03 -3.73 2.39
CA GLY A 73 7.27 -2.33 2.71
C GLY A 73 7.88 -2.15 4.09
N MET A 74 7.36 -2.85 5.09
CA MET A 74 7.92 -2.80 6.45
C MET A 74 9.34 -3.34 6.50
N LEU A 75 9.60 -4.45 5.82
CA LEU A 75 10.94 -5.01 5.76
C LEU A 75 11.93 -4.08 5.06
N LEU A 76 11.55 -3.49 3.93
CA LEU A 76 12.39 -2.54 3.21
C LEU A 76 12.65 -1.29 4.04
N ARG A 77 11.62 -0.80 4.71
CA ARG A 77 11.75 0.38 5.57
C ARG A 77 12.81 0.17 6.64
N ARG A 78 12.82 -1.00 7.26
CA ARG A 78 13.80 -1.29 8.32
C ARG A 78 15.16 -1.68 7.78
N LEU A 79 15.22 -2.58 6.80
CA LEU A 79 16.47 -3.20 6.39
C LEU A 79 17.25 -2.37 5.37
N VAL A 80 16.55 -1.72 4.45
CA VAL A 80 17.20 -0.97 3.36
C VAL A 80 17.24 0.50 3.67
N PHE A 81 16.13 1.06 4.16
CA PHE A 81 16.00 2.50 4.42
C PHE A 81 16.42 2.90 5.83
N GLY A 82 16.65 1.93 6.72
CA GLY A 82 17.13 2.18 8.06
C GLY A 82 16.15 2.85 9.01
N ASP A 83 14.89 2.94 8.63
CA ASP A 83 13.85 3.54 9.46
C ASP A 83 13.31 2.54 10.48
N GLY A 84 12.87 3.06 11.63
CA GLY A 84 12.30 2.21 12.66
C GLY A 84 10.88 1.76 12.33
N ILE A 85 10.46 0.67 12.96
CA ILE A 85 9.10 0.16 12.87
C ILE A 85 8.53 0.08 14.29
N ALA A 86 7.81 1.13 14.71
CA ALA A 86 7.10 1.09 15.98
C ALA A 86 5.89 0.18 15.86
N ALA A 87 5.51 -0.47 16.97
CA ALA A 87 4.36 -1.38 16.97
C ALA A 87 3.08 -0.69 16.49
N GLY A 88 2.86 0.56 16.90
CA GLY A 88 1.70 1.32 16.44
C GLY A 88 1.70 1.54 14.92
N PHE A 89 2.86 1.85 14.35
CA PHE A 89 2.99 2.00 12.90
C PHE A 89 2.71 0.68 12.20
N LEU A 90 3.25 -0.42 12.70
CA LEU A 90 3.04 -1.74 12.11
C LEU A 90 1.55 -2.10 12.08
N ILE A 91 0.86 -1.94 13.20
CA ILE A 91 -0.55 -2.30 13.32
C ILE A 91 -1.43 -1.37 12.48
N ALA A 92 -1.29 -0.07 12.68
CA ALA A 92 -2.11 0.92 11.99
C ALA A 92 -1.84 0.92 10.49
N GLY A 93 -0.57 0.82 10.10
CA GLY A 93 -0.19 0.82 8.69
C GLY A 93 -0.71 -0.40 7.96
N THR A 94 -0.57 -1.59 8.57
CA THR A 94 -1.07 -2.82 7.98
C THR A 94 -2.59 -2.76 7.81
N ALA A 95 -3.32 -2.30 8.83
CA ALA A 95 -4.77 -2.19 8.76
C ALA A 95 -5.21 -1.17 7.70
N PHE A 96 -4.57 0.00 7.67
CA PHE A 96 -4.89 1.05 6.69
C PHE A 96 -4.68 0.56 5.27
N LEU A 97 -3.53 -0.05 5.00
CA LEU A 97 -3.23 -0.60 3.68
C LEU A 97 -4.24 -1.69 3.29
N GLY A 98 -4.63 -2.53 4.25
CA GLY A 98 -5.65 -3.55 4.02
C GLY A 98 -6.99 -2.96 3.62
N VAL A 99 -7.45 -1.97 4.39
CA VAL A 99 -8.72 -1.29 4.10
C VAL A 99 -8.69 -0.67 2.71
N PHE A 100 -7.61 -0.01 2.35
CA PHE A 100 -7.55 0.70 1.07
C PHE A 100 -7.26 -0.24 -0.10
N LEU A 101 -6.29 -1.15 0.01
CA LEU A 101 -5.93 -2.02 -1.10
C LEU A 101 -6.97 -3.12 -1.36
N VAL A 102 -7.53 -3.68 -0.31
CA VAL A 102 -8.57 -4.71 -0.43
C VAL A 102 -9.94 -4.06 -0.57
N GLY A 103 -10.19 -3.02 0.23
CA GLY A 103 -11.49 -2.37 0.28
C GLY A 103 -11.91 -1.72 -1.04
N TRP A 104 -10.98 -1.02 -1.72
CA TRP A 104 -11.34 -0.39 -3.00
C TRP A 104 -11.68 -1.45 -4.06
N ARG A 105 -11.02 -2.62 -4.01
CA ARG A 105 -11.35 -3.72 -4.91
C ARG A 105 -12.74 -4.28 -4.63
N ALA A 106 -13.07 -4.42 -3.35
CA ALA A 106 -14.40 -4.88 -2.95
C ALA A 106 -15.49 -3.92 -3.43
N LEU A 107 -15.24 -2.60 -3.27
CA LEU A 107 -16.15 -1.58 -3.78
C LEU A 107 -16.31 -1.66 -5.29
N ALA A 108 -15.19 -1.79 -6.01
CA ALA A 108 -15.22 -1.87 -7.46
C ALA A 108 -16.00 -3.09 -7.94
N LEU A 109 -15.84 -4.23 -7.29
CA LEU A 109 -16.59 -5.44 -7.62
C LEU A 109 -18.06 -5.28 -7.31
N TRP A 110 -18.39 -4.62 -6.20
CA TRP A 110 -19.77 -4.38 -5.83
C TRP A 110 -20.47 -3.49 -6.85
N PHE A 111 -19.84 -2.41 -7.26
CA PHE A 111 -20.40 -1.52 -8.28
C PHE A 111 -20.49 -2.19 -9.65
N ARG A 112 -19.58 -3.10 -9.97
CA ARG A 112 -19.65 -3.86 -11.23
C ARG A 112 -20.82 -4.85 -11.25
N SER A 113 -21.10 -5.45 -10.10
CA SER A 113 -22.16 -6.47 -10.02
C SER A 113 -23.56 -5.85 -9.96
N GLY A 114 -23.63 -4.62 -9.52
CA GLY A 114 -24.87 -3.93 -9.39
C GLY A 114 -25.19 -3.13 -10.63
#